data_95c83e33a12d0e35f9753c5f4929f16e
#
_entry.id   95c83e33a12d0e35f9753c5f4929f16e
#
_cell.length_a   1.000
_cell.length_b   1.000
_cell.length_c   1.000
_cell.angle_alpha   90.00
_cell.angle_beta   90.00
_cell.angle_gamma   90.00
#
_symmetry.space_group_name_H-M   'P 1'
#
loop_
_entity.id
_entity.type
_entity.pdbx_description
1 polymer ?
#
loop_
_entity_poly.entity_id
_entity_poly.type
_entity_poly.pdbx_seq_one_letter_code
_entity_poly.pdbx_strand_id
1 'polypeptide(L)'
;MKILMIGGTGTISTAITRQLSETNHEVYLLNRGTRNAEVPANINVINGDINAEANVLEKLDGMNFDAVCEFIGFVTEQVERDYRLFNGKTKQYIYISSASAYHKPVGDYRITEGTALANPYWEYSRNKIACEEYLMKMYRENGFPVTIVRPSHTYDLRSLPLGVHGDKGGYQVVKRMLEGKPVIIPGDGTSLWTITSNEDFAKSYIGLIGNPHAIGEA
;
A
#
# COMPACT_ATOMS: atom_id res chain seq x y z
N MET A 1 15.83 8.59 10.48
CA MET A 1 14.39 8.84 10.62
C MET A 1 13.77 7.72 11.43
N LYS A 2 12.71 8.02 12.17
CA LYS A 2 11.87 7.04 12.86
C LYS A 2 10.63 6.76 12.03
N ILE A 3 10.48 5.53 11.55
CA ILE A 3 9.47 5.14 10.56
C ILE A 3 8.57 4.05 11.15
N LEU A 4 7.25 4.22 11.10
CA LEU A 4 6.28 3.19 11.44
C LEU A 4 5.67 2.61 10.16
N MET A 5 5.68 1.29 10.03
CA MET A 5 5.00 0.58 8.96
C MET A 5 3.81 -0.20 9.52
N ILE A 6 2.62 0.02 9.00
CA ILE A 6 1.40 -0.68 9.36
C ILE A 6 1.15 -1.74 8.28
N GLY A 7 1.38 -3.03 8.62
CA GLY A 7 1.23 -4.16 7.70
C GLY A 7 2.45 -4.47 6.81
N GLY A 8 3.67 -4.39 7.31
CA GLY A 8 4.94 -4.52 6.57
C GLY A 8 5.35 -5.91 6.05
N THR A 9 4.46 -6.90 5.99
CA THR A 9 4.75 -8.28 5.54
C THR A 9 3.89 -8.74 4.35
N GLY A 10 3.28 -7.82 3.64
CA GLY A 10 2.51 -8.06 2.41
C GLY A 10 3.38 -8.05 1.14
N THR A 11 2.78 -8.32 -0.02
CA THR A 11 3.47 -8.35 -1.33
C THR A 11 4.29 -7.07 -1.58
N ILE A 12 3.69 -5.90 -1.40
CA ILE A 12 4.37 -4.60 -1.60
C ILE A 12 5.36 -4.32 -0.47
N SER A 13 4.90 -4.45 0.78
CA SER A 13 5.64 -3.96 1.95
C SER A 13 6.83 -4.82 2.38
N THR A 14 6.88 -6.11 2.02
CA THR A 14 8.00 -6.99 2.40
C THR A 14 9.34 -6.50 1.84
N ALA A 15 9.38 -6.09 0.57
CA ALA A 15 10.61 -5.56 -0.03
C ALA A 15 11.00 -4.21 0.58
N ILE A 16 10.02 -3.34 0.87
CA ILE A 16 10.26 -2.06 1.55
C ILE A 16 10.86 -2.31 2.95
N THR A 17 10.25 -3.21 3.73
CA THR A 17 10.76 -3.58 5.08
C THR A 17 12.20 -4.09 5.00
N ARG A 18 12.49 -4.99 4.04
CA ARG A 18 13.84 -5.52 3.85
C ARG A 18 14.84 -4.43 3.46
N GLN A 19 14.52 -3.61 2.46
CA GLN A 19 15.43 -2.54 2.02
C GLN A 19 15.62 -1.47 3.10
N LEU A 20 14.59 -1.13 3.87
CA LEU A 20 14.72 -0.22 5.01
C LEU A 20 15.60 -0.80 6.12
N SER A 21 15.62 -2.13 6.30
CA SER A 21 16.50 -2.77 7.28
C SER A 21 18.00 -2.64 6.94
N GLU A 22 18.31 -2.35 5.68
CA GLU A 22 19.68 -2.11 5.20
C GLU A 22 20.11 -0.64 5.36
N THR A 23 19.24 0.22 5.92
CA THR A 23 19.50 1.65 6.15
C THR A 23 19.77 1.96 7.62
N ASN A 24 20.19 3.20 7.91
CA ASN A 24 20.36 3.71 9.28
C ASN A 24 19.05 4.28 9.86
N HIS A 25 17.87 3.87 9.36
CA HIS A 25 16.61 4.30 9.90
C HIS A 25 16.15 3.44 11.07
N GLU A 26 15.49 4.04 12.03
CA GLU A 26 14.82 3.34 13.12
C GLU A 26 13.42 2.92 12.64
N VAL A 27 13.27 1.66 12.26
CA VAL A 27 12.04 1.14 11.64
C VAL A 27 11.25 0.32 12.64
N TYR A 28 9.97 0.64 12.73
CA TYR A 28 8.97 -0.08 13.52
C TYR A 28 7.94 -0.72 12.61
N LEU A 29 7.53 -1.92 12.95
CA LEU A 29 6.53 -2.69 12.24
C LEU A 29 5.36 -3.02 13.15
N LEU A 30 4.21 -2.39 12.93
CA LEU A 30 2.97 -2.74 13.63
C LEU A 30 2.23 -3.82 12.86
N ASN A 31 2.17 -5.03 13.42
CA ASN A 31 1.47 -6.17 12.80
C ASN A 31 0.93 -7.14 13.86
N ARG A 32 0.11 -8.10 13.43
CA ARG A 32 -0.50 -9.12 14.29
C ARG A 32 0.41 -10.30 14.63
N GLY A 33 1.66 -10.30 14.19
CA GLY A 33 2.66 -11.32 14.52
C GLY A 33 2.61 -12.60 13.66
N THR A 34 1.67 -12.76 12.75
CA THR A 34 1.47 -14.02 11.99
C THR A 34 2.59 -14.35 11.00
N ARG A 35 3.41 -13.35 10.61
CA ARG A 35 4.51 -13.49 9.64
C ARG A 35 5.82 -12.87 10.15
N ASN A 36 6.04 -12.83 11.46
CA ASN A 36 7.22 -12.21 12.03
C ASN A 36 8.53 -12.94 11.68
N ALA A 37 8.48 -14.22 11.34
CA ALA A 37 9.65 -14.98 10.90
C ALA A 37 10.30 -14.44 9.60
N GLU A 38 9.57 -13.67 8.82
CA GLU A 38 10.06 -13.04 7.58
C GLU A 38 10.64 -11.63 7.82
N VAL A 39 10.56 -11.10 9.05
CA VAL A 39 11.00 -9.75 9.38
C VAL A 39 12.50 -9.75 9.73
N PRO A 40 13.32 -8.85 9.14
CA PRO A 40 14.73 -8.72 9.50
C PRO A 40 14.93 -8.43 10.99
N ALA A 41 15.97 -9.01 11.60
CA ALA A 41 16.21 -8.98 13.05
C ALA A 41 16.43 -7.58 13.63
N ASN A 42 16.83 -6.61 12.80
CA ASN A 42 17.08 -5.22 13.22
C ASN A 42 15.82 -4.31 13.07
N ILE A 43 14.69 -4.88 12.71
CA ILE A 43 13.40 -4.17 12.67
C ILE A 43 12.67 -4.34 14.00
N ASN A 44 12.21 -3.22 14.59
CA ASN A 44 11.45 -3.23 15.84
C ASN A 44 10.00 -3.69 15.57
N VAL A 45 9.60 -4.82 16.11
CA VAL A 45 8.24 -5.34 15.91
C VAL A 45 7.35 -4.97 17.10
N ILE A 46 6.24 -4.29 16.79
CA ILE A 46 5.15 -4.00 17.73
C ILE A 46 3.99 -4.94 17.40
N ASN A 47 3.82 -6.00 18.21
CA ASN A 47 2.71 -6.91 18.02
C ASN A 47 1.39 -6.27 18.46
N GLY A 48 0.47 -6.07 17.51
CA GLY A 48 -0.83 -5.46 17.77
C GLY A 48 -1.75 -5.50 16.55
N ASP A 49 -3.04 -5.43 16.81
CA ASP A 49 -4.04 -5.18 15.77
C ASP A 49 -4.29 -3.68 15.72
N ILE A 50 -4.06 -3.05 14.57
CA ILE A 50 -4.29 -1.61 14.39
C ILE A 50 -5.76 -1.24 14.66
N ASN A 51 -6.71 -2.17 14.50
CA ASN A 51 -8.12 -1.94 14.80
C ASN A 51 -8.43 -1.87 16.31
N ALA A 52 -7.52 -2.34 17.16
CA ALA A 52 -7.63 -2.21 18.61
C ALA A 52 -7.03 -0.87 19.09
N GLU A 53 -7.66 0.26 18.71
CA GLU A 53 -7.13 1.63 18.88
C GLU A 53 -6.55 1.90 20.28
N ALA A 54 -7.27 1.53 21.34
CA ALA A 54 -6.80 1.75 22.71
C ALA A 54 -5.48 1.03 23.01
N ASN A 55 -5.33 -0.22 22.55
CA ASN A 55 -4.11 -0.99 22.72
C ASN A 55 -2.95 -0.42 21.88
N VAL A 56 -3.25 0.07 20.67
CA VAL A 56 -2.26 0.73 19.81
C VAL A 56 -1.78 2.03 20.44
N LEU A 57 -2.68 2.86 20.97
CA LEU A 57 -2.33 4.10 21.66
C LEU A 57 -1.41 3.84 22.86
N GLU A 58 -1.69 2.81 23.66
CA GLU A 58 -0.85 2.40 24.78
C GLU A 58 0.57 1.98 24.31
N LYS A 59 0.64 1.17 23.25
CA LYS A 59 1.93 0.69 22.70
C LYS A 59 2.76 1.76 22.02
N LEU A 60 2.13 2.79 21.50
CA LEU A 60 2.75 3.92 20.81
C LEU A 60 2.86 5.16 21.73
N ASP A 61 2.59 5.01 23.04
CA ASP A 61 2.63 6.14 23.95
C ASP A 61 4.01 6.80 23.97
N GLY A 62 4.02 8.14 23.92
CA GLY A 62 5.25 8.93 23.83
C GLY A 62 6.02 8.82 22.51
N MET A 63 5.53 8.04 21.53
CA MET A 63 6.20 7.89 20.24
C MET A 63 5.70 8.90 19.22
N ASN A 64 6.67 9.54 18.53
CA ASN A 64 6.42 10.35 17.33
C ASN A 64 7.26 9.78 16.17
N PHE A 65 6.73 9.90 14.97
CA PHE A 65 7.35 9.33 13.78
C PHE A 65 7.67 10.40 12.73
N ASP A 66 8.79 10.22 12.03
CA ASP A 66 9.07 11.02 10.84
C ASP A 66 8.15 10.62 9.69
N ALA A 67 7.82 9.33 9.59
CA ALA A 67 6.84 8.83 8.63
C ALA A 67 6.03 7.65 9.20
N VAL A 68 4.74 7.61 8.87
CA VAL A 68 3.84 6.45 9.06
C VAL A 68 3.42 5.95 7.69
N CYS A 69 3.64 4.66 7.40
CA CYS A 69 3.38 4.02 6.12
C CYS A 69 2.23 3.00 6.27
N GLU A 70 1.08 3.26 5.64
CA GLU A 70 -0.12 2.44 5.75
C GLU A 70 -0.31 1.56 4.52
N PHE A 71 -0.27 0.23 4.72
CA PHE A 71 -0.40 -0.78 3.67
C PHE A 71 -1.71 -1.59 3.73
N ILE A 72 -2.50 -1.43 4.79
CA ILE A 72 -3.69 -2.27 5.05
C ILE A 72 -4.98 -1.48 5.22
N GLY A 73 -4.98 -0.19 4.84
CA GLY A 73 -6.18 0.64 4.78
C GLY A 73 -6.96 0.41 3.48
N PHE A 74 -8.17 -0.14 3.56
CA PHE A 74 -9.00 -0.49 2.40
C PHE A 74 -10.34 0.23 2.36
N VAL A 75 -10.82 0.75 3.48
CA VAL A 75 -12.10 1.45 3.63
C VAL A 75 -11.92 2.72 4.46
N THR A 76 -12.85 3.66 4.32
CA THR A 76 -12.75 5.00 4.92
C THR A 76 -12.60 4.95 6.44
N GLU A 77 -13.29 4.06 7.13
CA GLU A 77 -13.22 3.91 8.58
C GLU A 77 -11.81 3.60 9.08
N GLN A 78 -11.00 2.92 8.25
CA GLN A 78 -9.62 2.57 8.60
C GLN A 78 -8.71 3.80 8.50
N VAL A 79 -8.84 4.63 7.49
CA VAL A 79 -8.06 5.88 7.39
C VAL A 79 -8.54 6.96 8.36
N GLU A 80 -9.83 6.96 8.74
CA GLU A 80 -10.34 7.77 9.85
C GLU A 80 -9.72 7.39 11.19
N ARG A 81 -9.62 6.08 11.47
CA ARG A 81 -8.88 5.55 12.61
C ARG A 81 -7.43 6.04 12.60
N ASP A 82 -6.75 5.94 11.46
CA ASP A 82 -5.35 6.32 11.34
C ASP A 82 -5.16 7.83 11.56
N TYR A 83 -6.09 8.65 11.06
CA TYR A 83 -6.10 10.07 11.35
C TYR A 83 -6.19 10.33 12.86
N ARG A 84 -7.09 9.66 13.58
CA ARG A 84 -7.19 9.79 15.05
C ARG A 84 -5.92 9.36 15.78
N LEU A 85 -5.26 8.30 15.30
CA LEU A 85 -4.05 7.75 15.93
C LEU A 85 -2.81 8.61 15.69
N PHE A 86 -2.67 9.20 14.48
CA PHE A 86 -1.39 9.76 14.02
C PHE A 86 -1.42 11.28 13.79
N ASN A 87 -2.57 11.93 13.86
CA ASN A 87 -2.62 13.39 13.74
C ASN A 87 -1.81 14.05 14.87
N GLY A 88 -0.86 14.91 14.50
CA GLY A 88 0.09 15.53 15.43
C GLY A 88 1.23 14.62 15.93
N LYS A 89 1.26 13.33 15.51
CA LYS A 89 2.29 12.34 15.91
C LYS A 89 3.19 11.89 14.76
N THR A 90 2.92 12.34 13.54
CA THR A 90 3.76 12.05 12.38
C THR A 90 4.02 13.31 11.56
N LYS A 91 5.18 13.36 10.90
CA LYS A 91 5.54 14.43 9.96
C LYS A 91 5.12 14.10 8.52
N GLN A 92 4.84 12.82 8.23
CA GLN A 92 4.32 12.34 6.95
C GLN A 92 3.50 11.08 7.19
N TYR A 93 2.34 10.98 6.54
CA TYR A 93 1.51 9.78 6.49
C TYR A 93 1.40 9.33 5.04
N ILE A 94 1.96 8.16 4.70
CA ILE A 94 1.98 7.64 3.34
C ILE A 94 0.93 6.53 3.22
N TYR A 95 -0.08 6.77 2.41
CA TYR A 95 -1.18 5.85 2.17
C TYR A 95 -1.01 5.10 0.86
N ILE A 96 -1.11 3.77 0.90
CA ILE A 96 -1.16 2.93 -0.30
C ILE A 96 -2.59 2.84 -0.81
N SER A 97 -2.86 3.58 -1.88
CA SER A 97 -4.07 3.49 -2.68
C SER A 97 -3.94 2.43 -3.79
N SER A 98 -4.48 2.69 -4.96
CA SER A 98 -4.40 1.79 -6.11
C SER A 98 -4.60 2.53 -7.43
N ALA A 99 -3.85 2.19 -8.47
CA ALA A 99 -4.10 2.68 -9.83
C ALA A 99 -5.46 2.22 -10.38
N SER A 100 -6.13 1.27 -9.76
CA SER A 100 -7.52 0.89 -10.11
C SER A 100 -8.53 1.98 -9.77
N ALA A 101 -8.17 2.99 -8.97
CA ALA A 101 -8.99 4.15 -8.67
C ALA A 101 -9.21 5.07 -9.88
N TYR A 102 -8.28 5.08 -10.84
CA TYR A 102 -8.40 5.90 -12.04
C TYR A 102 -9.61 5.52 -12.89
N HIS A 103 -10.09 6.50 -13.65
CA HIS A 103 -11.30 6.41 -14.46
C HIS A 103 -11.38 5.13 -15.32
N LYS A 104 -12.54 4.49 -15.30
CA LYS A 104 -12.87 3.33 -16.13
C LYS A 104 -14.23 3.54 -16.82
N PRO A 105 -14.38 3.18 -18.12
CA PRO A 105 -13.35 2.64 -19.01
C PRO A 105 -12.24 3.65 -19.30
N VAL A 106 -11.04 3.14 -19.63
CA VAL A 106 -9.87 3.99 -19.92
C VAL A 106 -10.10 4.77 -21.22
N GLY A 107 -10.08 6.10 -21.14
CA GLY A 107 -10.24 6.98 -22.30
C GLY A 107 -8.94 7.30 -23.04
N ASP A 108 -7.79 7.23 -22.33
CA ASP A 108 -6.43 7.39 -22.89
C ASP A 108 -5.52 6.36 -22.19
N TYR A 109 -4.61 5.78 -22.95
CA TYR A 109 -3.65 4.82 -22.40
C TYR A 109 -2.62 5.48 -21.47
N ARG A 110 -2.44 6.78 -21.57
CA ARG A 110 -1.57 7.56 -20.69
C ARG A 110 -2.35 7.96 -19.43
N ILE A 111 -2.05 7.32 -18.33
CA ILE A 111 -2.61 7.63 -17.02
C ILE A 111 -1.58 8.45 -16.25
N THR A 112 -2.00 9.59 -15.71
CA THR A 112 -1.20 10.50 -14.88
C THR A 112 -1.94 10.80 -13.60
N GLU A 113 -1.30 11.46 -12.64
CA GLU A 113 -1.92 11.92 -11.39
C GLU A 113 -3.14 12.83 -11.63
N GLY A 114 -3.16 13.56 -12.76
CA GLY A 114 -4.28 14.40 -13.19
C GLY A 114 -5.46 13.63 -13.80
N THR A 115 -5.34 12.32 -14.04
CA THR A 115 -6.44 11.50 -14.54
C THR A 115 -7.53 11.37 -13.46
N ALA A 116 -8.80 11.60 -13.85
CA ALA A 116 -9.92 11.54 -12.92
C ALA A 116 -10.01 10.20 -12.18
N LEU A 117 -10.43 10.24 -10.92
CA LEU A 117 -10.69 9.05 -10.12
C LEU A 117 -12.17 8.67 -10.26
N ALA A 118 -12.46 7.61 -11.00
CA ALA A 118 -13.82 7.12 -11.23
C ALA A 118 -13.81 5.68 -11.74
N ASN A 119 -14.03 4.72 -10.84
CA ASN A 119 -14.18 3.32 -11.23
C ASN A 119 -15.49 2.74 -10.68
N PRO A 120 -16.59 2.77 -11.45
CA PRO A 120 -17.88 2.28 -10.99
C PRO A 120 -17.97 0.75 -10.91
N TYR A 121 -17.05 0.03 -11.53
CA TYR A 121 -17.16 -1.43 -11.72
C TYR A 121 -16.63 -2.25 -10.55
N TRP A 122 -15.77 -1.67 -9.71
CA TRP A 122 -15.13 -2.42 -8.64
C TRP A 122 -15.24 -1.70 -7.28
N GLU A 123 -15.87 -2.35 -6.32
CA GLU A 123 -16.06 -1.81 -4.97
C GLU A 123 -14.75 -1.44 -4.28
N TYR A 124 -13.75 -2.30 -4.39
CA TYR A 124 -12.39 -2.00 -3.88
C TYR A 124 -11.87 -0.65 -4.38
N SER A 125 -12.05 -0.36 -5.67
CA SER A 125 -11.58 0.92 -6.25
C SER A 125 -12.38 2.10 -5.73
N ARG A 126 -13.71 1.97 -5.58
CA ARG A 126 -14.56 3.01 -4.97
C ARG A 126 -14.15 3.29 -3.52
N ASN A 127 -13.84 2.24 -2.76
CA ASN A 127 -13.36 2.38 -1.38
C ASN A 127 -12.00 3.09 -1.32
N LYS A 128 -11.08 2.76 -2.23
CA LYS A 128 -9.79 3.47 -2.31
C LYS A 128 -9.97 4.96 -2.66
N ILE A 129 -10.88 5.29 -3.58
CA ILE A 129 -11.23 6.68 -3.92
C ILE A 129 -11.76 7.40 -2.67
N ALA A 130 -12.70 6.81 -1.95
CA ALA A 130 -13.26 7.40 -0.73
C ALA A 130 -12.20 7.63 0.36
N CYS A 131 -11.25 6.70 0.52
CA CYS A 131 -10.10 6.88 1.42
C CYS A 131 -9.24 8.08 1.01
N GLU A 132 -8.93 8.21 -0.27
CA GLU A 132 -8.14 9.36 -0.78
C GLU A 132 -8.86 10.68 -0.58
N GLU A 133 -10.15 10.75 -0.88
CA GLU A 133 -10.99 11.94 -0.67
C GLU A 133 -10.98 12.37 0.80
N TYR A 134 -11.16 11.43 1.72
CA TYR A 134 -11.08 11.70 3.16
C TYR A 134 -9.70 12.21 3.57
N LEU A 135 -8.64 11.52 3.19
CA LEU A 135 -7.27 11.90 3.56
C LEU A 135 -6.88 13.27 3.00
N MET A 136 -7.22 13.56 1.74
CA MET A 136 -6.97 14.86 1.12
C MET A 136 -7.83 15.97 1.74
N LYS A 137 -9.02 15.66 2.23
CA LYS A 137 -9.81 16.58 3.06
C LYS A 137 -9.09 16.90 4.36
N MET A 138 -8.58 15.87 5.07
CA MET A 138 -7.83 16.08 6.33
C MET A 138 -6.54 16.87 6.11
N TYR A 139 -5.86 16.68 4.99
CA TYR A 139 -4.72 17.50 4.58
C TYR A 139 -5.11 18.99 4.44
N ARG A 140 -6.16 19.29 3.66
CA ARG A 140 -6.57 20.67 3.38
C ARG A 140 -7.14 21.42 4.59
N GLU A 141 -7.92 20.72 5.41
CA GLU A 141 -8.66 21.35 6.53
C GLU A 141 -7.86 21.34 7.84
N ASN A 142 -7.02 20.32 8.06
CA ASN A 142 -6.36 20.11 9.35
C ASN A 142 -4.84 20.01 9.26
N GLY A 143 -4.25 20.13 8.05
CA GLY A 143 -2.81 20.03 7.86
C GLY A 143 -2.24 18.62 8.08
N PHE A 144 -3.07 17.57 8.01
CA PHE A 144 -2.58 16.19 8.15
C PHE A 144 -1.63 15.85 6.97
N PRO A 145 -0.37 15.48 7.22
CA PRO A 145 0.69 15.49 6.20
C PRO A 145 0.64 14.24 5.31
N VAL A 146 -0.36 14.15 4.45
CA VAL A 146 -0.64 12.97 3.60
C VAL A 146 0.20 12.95 2.34
N THR A 147 0.69 11.77 1.99
CA THR A 147 1.20 11.40 0.66
C THR A 147 0.41 10.17 0.19
N ILE A 148 -0.12 10.19 -1.02
CA ILE A 148 -0.88 9.08 -1.60
C ILE A 148 -0.01 8.38 -2.65
N VAL A 149 0.00 7.03 -2.64
CA VAL A 149 0.72 6.24 -3.64
C VAL A 149 -0.24 5.27 -4.29
N ARG A 150 -0.34 5.28 -5.62
CA ARG A 150 -1.25 4.45 -6.42
C ARG A 150 -0.50 3.37 -7.19
N PRO A 151 -0.09 2.26 -6.56
CA PRO A 151 0.55 1.16 -7.27
C PRO A 151 -0.42 0.53 -8.28
N SER A 152 0.12 0.10 -9.41
CA SER A 152 -0.56 -0.77 -10.34
C SER A 152 -0.36 -2.24 -9.93
N HIS A 153 -0.29 -3.17 -10.87
CA HIS A 153 -0.12 -4.59 -10.56
C HIS A 153 1.31 -4.87 -10.07
N THR A 154 1.46 -5.02 -8.75
CA THR A 154 2.71 -5.40 -8.11
C THR A 154 2.79 -6.90 -7.88
N TYR A 155 3.97 -7.47 -8.05
CA TYR A 155 4.24 -8.89 -7.83
C TYR A 155 5.51 -9.11 -7.01
N ASP A 156 5.61 -10.30 -6.43
CA ASP A 156 6.77 -10.77 -5.68
C ASP A 156 7.09 -12.23 -6.07
N LEU A 157 8.05 -12.85 -5.39
CA LEU A 157 8.41 -14.26 -5.62
C LEU A 157 7.29 -15.27 -5.30
N ARG A 158 6.22 -14.85 -4.62
CA ARG A 158 5.08 -15.68 -4.19
C ARG A 158 3.83 -15.43 -5.03
N SER A 159 3.73 -14.27 -5.69
CA SER A 159 2.56 -13.88 -6.47
C SER A 159 2.95 -13.56 -7.91
N LEU A 160 2.37 -14.30 -8.85
CA LEU A 160 2.61 -14.13 -10.28
C LEU A 160 1.75 -12.97 -10.83
N PRO A 161 2.28 -12.16 -11.77
CA PRO A 161 1.55 -11.03 -12.34
C PRO A 161 0.56 -11.49 -13.43
N LEU A 162 -0.45 -12.25 -13.03
CA LEU A 162 -1.49 -12.75 -13.93
C LEU A 162 -2.78 -11.96 -13.76
N GLY A 163 -3.38 -11.56 -14.86
CA GLY A 163 -4.62 -10.76 -14.87
C GLY A 163 -5.84 -11.53 -14.36
N VAL A 164 -5.86 -12.83 -14.56
CA VAL A 164 -6.96 -13.73 -14.10
C VAL A 164 -6.37 -14.94 -13.42
N HIS A 165 -6.79 -15.20 -12.20
CA HIS A 165 -6.44 -16.39 -11.44
C HIS A 165 -7.61 -16.77 -10.52
N GLY A 166 -7.69 -18.03 -10.14
CA GLY A 166 -8.69 -18.52 -9.17
C GLY A 166 -8.25 -18.30 -7.72
N ASP A 167 -9.10 -18.68 -6.78
CA ASP A 167 -8.89 -18.55 -5.31
C ASP A 167 -7.61 -19.26 -4.81
N LYS A 168 -7.12 -20.24 -5.57
CA LYS A 168 -5.89 -20.99 -5.27
C LYS A 168 -4.61 -20.29 -5.77
N GLY A 169 -4.72 -19.06 -6.27
CA GLY A 169 -3.61 -18.23 -6.71
C GLY A 169 -3.12 -18.52 -8.13
N GLY A 170 -2.14 -17.71 -8.57
CA GLY A 170 -1.64 -17.70 -9.95
C GLY A 170 -0.95 -18.99 -10.42
N TYR A 171 -0.39 -19.80 -9.50
CA TYR A 171 0.32 -21.01 -9.88
C TYR A 171 -0.57 -22.03 -10.63
N GLN A 172 -1.87 -22.07 -10.34
CA GLN A 172 -2.81 -22.95 -11.07
C GLN A 172 -2.91 -22.60 -12.56
N VAL A 173 -2.78 -21.34 -12.90
CA VAL A 173 -2.76 -20.86 -14.30
C VAL A 173 -1.48 -21.34 -14.98
N VAL A 174 -0.32 -21.14 -14.32
CA VAL A 174 0.98 -21.63 -14.83
C VAL A 174 0.98 -23.14 -15.01
N LYS A 175 0.46 -23.89 -14.04
CA LYS A 175 0.33 -25.35 -14.15
C LYS A 175 -0.49 -25.76 -15.38
N ARG A 176 -1.63 -25.08 -15.64
CA ARG A 176 -2.43 -25.33 -16.85
C ARG A 176 -1.65 -25.06 -18.12
N MET A 177 -0.87 -23.97 -18.18
CA MET A 177 -0.01 -23.65 -19.32
C MET A 177 1.04 -24.73 -19.57
N LEU A 178 1.72 -25.21 -18.52
CA LEU A 178 2.70 -26.29 -18.60
C LEU A 178 2.09 -27.61 -19.08
N GLU A 179 0.81 -27.86 -18.78
CA GLU A 179 0.06 -29.02 -19.22
C GLU A 179 -0.59 -28.83 -20.61
N GLY A 180 -0.32 -27.73 -21.32
CA GLY A 180 -0.93 -27.41 -22.63
C GLY A 180 -2.42 -27.14 -22.58
N LYS A 181 -2.96 -26.82 -21.40
CA LYS A 181 -4.41 -26.55 -21.20
C LYS A 181 -4.73 -25.08 -21.46
N PRO A 182 -5.91 -24.74 -22.01
CA PRO A 182 -6.32 -23.36 -22.20
C PRO A 182 -6.42 -22.60 -20.88
N VAL A 183 -6.06 -21.31 -20.90
CA VAL A 183 -6.16 -20.36 -19.79
C VAL A 183 -7.04 -19.19 -20.19
N ILE A 184 -7.63 -18.51 -19.20
CA ILE A 184 -8.47 -17.33 -19.45
C ILE A 184 -7.55 -16.11 -19.63
N ILE A 185 -7.81 -15.32 -20.65
CA ILE A 185 -7.14 -14.06 -20.93
C ILE A 185 -8.19 -12.93 -20.80
N PRO A 186 -7.87 -11.78 -20.13
CA PRO A 186 -8.79 -10.65 -20.06
C PRO A 186 -9.09 -10.07 -21.44
N GLY A 187 -10.36 -9.85 -21.74
CA GLY A 187 -10.83 -9.27 -23.00
C GLY A 187 -10.40 -10.12 -24.21
N ASP A 188 -9.81 -9.46 -25.19
CA ASP A 188 -9.25 -10.06 -26.41
C ASP A 188 -7.73 -10.33 -26.32
N GLY A 189 -7.13 -10.13 -25.13
CA GLY A 189 -5.68 -10.29 -24.89
C GLY A 189 -4.83 -9.05 -25.19
N THR A 190 -5.45 -7.94 -25.61
CA THR A 190 -4.72 -6.68 -25.94
C THR A 190 -4.71 -5.67 -24.80
N SER A 191 -5.28 -5.99 -23.63
CA SER A 191 -5.33 -5.10 -22.48
C SER A 191 -3.93 -4.75 -21.97
N LEU A 192 -3.64 -3.45 -21.84
CA LEU A 192 -2.38 -2.95 -21.32
C LEU A 192 -2.37 -3.00 -19.80
N TRP A 193 -1.28 -3.48 -19.23
CA TRP A 193 -1.05 -3.57 -17.80
C TRP A 193 0.32 -2.99 -17.44
N THR A 194 0.37 -2.16 -16.41
CA THR A 194 1.63 -1.78 -15.78
C THR A 194 1.97 -2.80 -14.70
N ILE A 195 3.11 -3.46 -14.84
CA ILE A 195 3.58 -4.50 -13.93
C ILE A 195 4.88 -4.03 -13.27
N THR A 196 4.96 -4.10 -11.95
CA THR A 196 6.13 -3.65 -11.18
C THR A 196 6.50 -4.72 -10.16
N SER A 197 7.79 -5.10 -10.11
CA SER A 197 8.27 -5.94 -9.02
C SER A 197 8.19 -5.19 -7.69
N ASN A 198 7.95 -5.89 -6.59
CA ASN A 198 7.97 -5.27 -5.27
C ASN A 198 9.35 -4.68 -4.93
N GLU A 199 10.44 -5.23 -5.47
CA GLU A 199 11.79 -4.73 -5.28
C GLU A 199 12.00 -3.35 -5.92
N ASP A 200 11.53 -3.16 -7.14
CA ASP A 200 11.64 -1.86 -7.84
C ASP A 200 10.64 -0.86 -7.28
N PHE A 201 9.45 -1.30 -6.91
CA PHE A 201 8.50 -0.47 -6.19
C PHE A 201 9.09 0.06 -4.87
N ALA A 202 9.78 -0.79 -4.10
CA ALA A 202 10.42 -0.42 -2.84
C ALA A 202 11.45 0.68 -3.01
N LYS A 203 12.29 0.63 -4.06
CA LYS A 203 13.29 1.68 -4.35
C LYS A 203 12.62 3.06 -4.51
N SER A 204 11.56 3.12 -5.31
CA SER A 204 10.82 4.37 -5.54
C SER A 204 10.09 4.83 -4.28
N TYR A 205 9.44 3.91 -3.59
CA TYR A 205 8.67 4.21 -2.38
C TYR A 205 9.54 4.76 -1.23
N ILE A 206 10.73 4.18 -1.02
CA ILE A 206 11.67 4.64 0.01
C ILE A 206 12.11 6.07 -0.25
N GLY A 207 12.25 6.47 -1.51
CA GLY A 207 12.56 7.85 -1.89
C GLY A 207 11.47 8.87 -1.55
N LEU A 208 10.22 8.42 -1.28
CA LEU A 208 9.14 9.29 -0.83
C LEU A 208 9.17 9.49 0.69
N ILE A 209 9.74 8.57 1.45
CA ILE A 209 9.75 8.63 2.93
C ILE A 209 10.60 9.80 3.40
N GLY A 210 9.97 10.73 4.13
CA GLY A 210 10.61 11.94 4.62
C GLY A 210 10.81 13.02 3.56
N ASN A 211 10.26 12.86 2.36
CA ASN A 211 10.31 13.88 1.32
C ASN A 211 9.16 14.90 1.52
N PRO A 212 9.46 16.15 1.91
CA PRO A 212 8.41 17.15 2.15
C PRO A 212 7.67 17.57 0.87
N HIS A 213 8.28 17.39 -0.30
CA HIS A 213 7.63 17.70 -1.59
C HIS A 213 6.58 16.66 -2.00
N ALA A 214 6.56 15.50 -1.36
CA ALA A 214 5.53 14.48 -1.58
C ALA A 214 4.28 14.69 -0.72
N ILE A 215 4.29 15.62 0.23
CA ILE A 215 3.13 15.90 1.10
C ILE A 215 2.09 16.69 0.31
N GLY A 216 0.86 16.19 0.29
CA GLY A 216 -0.25 16.75 -0.47
C GLY A 216 -0.34 16.23 -1.91
N GLU A 217 0.59 15.34 -2.31
CA GLU A 217 0.65 14.75 -3.65
C GLU A 217 0.10 13.31 -3.67
N ALA A 218 -0.21 12.83 -4.92
CA ALA A 218 -0.80 11.50 -5.13
C ALA A 218 -0.23 10.77 -6.35
#